data_eb615e6f6ff4de01101fed27f308dfef
#
_entry.id   eb615e6f6ff4de01101fed27f308dfef
#
_cell.length_a   1.000
_cell.length_b   1.000
_cell.length_c   1.000
_cell.angle_alpha   90.00
_cell.angle_beta   90.00
_cell.angle_gamma   90.00
#
_symmetry.space_group_name_H-M   'P 1'
#
loop_
_entity.id
_entity.type
_entity.pdbx_description
1 polymer ?
#
loop_
_entity_poly.entity_id
_entity_poly.type
_entity_poly.pdbx_seq_one_letter_code
_entity_poly.pdbx_strand_id
1 'polypeptide(L)'
;MTVEPAVLTLALHPFRELPLGPGVEKVEQDGVLCFFHPYPNAQPVEPLGLTVADIPAAVATARGAARERGKQLQVWWIAPEDSDLGPALEREGLANEDTPGFEAVGSAMVLVQPPAGESSTEIVVGAVETYEDFTASTSVVMDAFEFPQAMREQATAELPKRWEEYRDPANPGRQYVARIGDEIVGTAGATFGAAGINLFGGAVLPSARGRGVYRALTVARWEEALERGTQALTVQAGRMSTPILARLGFTKVGEARMYVDAVGSGAEPPSDLGPC
;
A
#
# COMPACT_ATOMS: atom_id res chain seq x y z
N MET A 1 16.94 17.19 -10.61
CA MET A 1 15.49 17.42 -10.54
C MET A 1 15.13 17.51 -9.06
N THR A 2 14.53 18.58 -8.62
CA THR A 2 14.16 18.75 -7.20
C THR A 2 12.74 18.25 -7.04
N VAL A 3 12.52 17.28 -6.14
CA VAL A 3 11.18 16.81 -5.75
C VAL A 3 10.61 17.80 -4.73
N GLU A 4 9.37 18.19 -4.88
CA GLU A 4 8.71 19.09 -3.93
C GLU A 4 8.59 18.47 -2.53
N PRO A 5 8.75 19.25 -1.44
CA PRO A 5 8.68 18.73 -0.07
C PRO A 5 7.39 17.94 0.22
N ALA A 6 6.23 18.43 -0.24
CA ALA A 6 4.96 17.76 -0.02
C ALA A 6 4.89 16.38 -0.70
N VAL A 7 5.52 16.22 -1.88
CA VAL A 7 5.62 14.91 -2.57
C VAL A 7 6.56 13.96 -1.82
N LEU A 8 7.65 14.48 -1.25
CA LEU A 8 8.55 13.68 -0.41
C LEU A 8 7.84 13.21 0.85
N THR A 9 7.08 14.08 1.51
CA THR A 9 6.28 13.70 2.69
C THR A 9 5.26 12.62 2.32
N LEU A 10 4.54 12.76 1.21
CA LEU A 10 3.61 11.73 0.74
C LEU A 10 4.31 10.40 0.47
N ALA A 11 5.53 10.41 -0.08
CA ALA A 11 6.28 9.19 -0.37
C ALA A 11 6.82 8.50 0.90
N LEU A 12 7.22 9.26 1.91
CA LEU A 12 7.81 8.74 3.15
C LEU A 12 6.75 8.46 4.23
N HIS A 13 5.66 9.22 4.25
CA HIS A 13 4.59 9.15 5.24
C HIS A 13 3.19 9.06 4.59
N PRO A 14 2.92 8.01 3.79
CA PRO A 14 1.68 7.92 3.02
C PRO A 14 0.43 7.95 3.90
N PHE A 15 0.48 7.35 5.08
CA PHE A 15 -0.68 7.27 5.97
C PHE A 15 -1.04 8.63 6.61
N ARG A 16 -0.08 9.55 6.78
CA ARG A 16 -0.35 10.92 7.26
C ARG A 16 -1.05 11.76 6.21
N GLU A 17 -0.64 11.62 4.96
CA GLU A 17 -0.95 12.54 3.87
C GLU A 17 -2.15 12.12 3.03
N LEU A 18 -2.49 10.82 3.03
CA LEU A 18 -3.60 10.32 2.24
C LEU A 18 -4.94 10.55 2.96
N PRO A 19 -5.99 10.89 2.22
CA PRO A 19 -7.32 10.97 2.78
C PRO A 19 -7.81 9.59 3.21
N LEU A 20 -8.65 9.55 4.24
CA LEU A 20 -9.21 8.31 4.76
C LEU A 20 -10.30 7.77 3.84
N GLY A 21 -10.28 6.47 3.61
CA GLY A 21 -11.36 5.75 2.95
C GLY A 21 -12.54 5.47 3.89
N PRO A 22 -13.67 4.99 3.34
CA PRO A 22 -14.84 4.61 4.11
C PRO A 22 -14.51 3.62 5.23
N GLY A 23 -14.99 3.90 6.44
CA GLY A 23 -14.80 3.03 7.61
C GLY A 23 -13.40 3.00 8.20
N VAL A 24 -12.46 3.80 7.68
CA VAL A 24 -11.12 3.94 8.28
C VAL A 24 -11.15 4.98 9.38
N GLU A 25 -10.72 4.60 10.57
CA GLU A 25 -10.56 5.50 11.73
C GLU A 25 -9.09 5.88 11.89
N LYS A 26 -8.83 7.17 12.16
CA LYS A 26 -7.50 7.70 12.47
C LYS A 26 -7.48 8.15 13.93
N VAL A 27 -6.54 7.63 14.72
CA VAL A 27 -6.37 7.94 16.14
C VAL A 27 -4.97 8.46 16.37
N GLU A 28 -4.87 9.67 16.90
CA GLU A 28 -3.60 10.28 17.30
C GLU A 28 -3.56 10.38 18.83
N GLN A 29 -2.59 9.71 19.44
CA GLN A 29 -2.41 9.71 20.88
C GLN A 29 -0.95 9.43 21.26
N ASP A 30 -0.43 10.15 22.26
CA ASP A 30 0.91 9.95 22.86
C ASP A 30 2.05 9.80 21.83
N GLY A 31 2.02 10.62 20.76
CA GLY A 31 3.04 10.59 19.72
C GLY A 31 2.94 9.42 18.72
N VAL A 32 1.84 8.70 18.71
CA VAL A 32 1.54 7.69 17.69
C VAL A 32 0.29 8.03 16.89
N LEU A 33 0.34 7.72 15.63
CA LEU A 33 -0.76 7.81 14.69
C LEU A 33 -1.16 6.41 14.26
N CYS A 34 -2.32 5.95 14.71
CA CYS A 34 -2.86 4.64 14.39
C CYS A 34 -3.99 4.75 13.37
N PHE A 35 -4.00 3.86 12.39
CA PHE A 35 -5.07 3.73 11.41
C PHE A 35 -5.78 2.39 11.59
N PHE A 36 -7.10 2.43 11.69
CA PHE A 36 -7.91 1.23 11.89
C PHE A 36 -8.83 1.03 10.69
N HIS A 37 -8.49 0.04 9.88
CA HIS A 37 -9.34 -0.41 8.79
C HIS A 37 -10.46 -1.32 9.30
N PRO A 38 -11.62 -1.37 8.62
CA PRO A 38 -12.72 -2.26 9.01
C PRO A 38 -12.38 -3.76 8.86
N TYR A 39 -11.31 -4.08 8.13
CA TYR A 39 -10.85 -5.45 7.89
C TYR A 39 -9.87 -5.97 8.97
N PRO A 40 -9.67 -7.30 9.06
CA PRO A 40 -8.72 -7.90 9.99
C PRO A 40 -7.24 -7.79 9.56
N ASN A 41 -6.94 -6.95 8.58
CA ASN A 41 -5.57 -6.71 8.11
C ASN A 41 -4.70 -6.09 9.19
N ALA A 42 -3.40 -6.01 8.91
CA ALA A 42 -2.48 -5.21 9.70
C ALA A 42 -2.91 -3.74 9.72
N GLN A 43 -2.92 -3.15 10.92
CA GLN A 43 -3.32 -1.77 11.12
C GLN A 43 -2.07 -0.89 11.13
N PRO A 44 -1.92 0.10 10.22
CA PRO A 44 -0.75 0.96 10.17
C PRO A 44 -0.60 1.81 11.43
N VAL A 45 0.65 1.99 11.86
CA VAL A 45 1.04 2.93 12.92
C VAL A 45 2.24 3.73 12.44
N GLU A 46 2.18 5.06 12.59
CA GLU A 46 3.32 5.94 12.34
C GLU A 46 3.72 6.67 13.64
N PRO A 47 5.03 6.79 13.96
CA PRO A 47 5.51 7.64 15.05
C PRO A 47 5.40 9.12 14.67
N LEU A 48 5.10 9.98 15.63
CA LEU A 48 4.99 11.43 15.49
C LEU A 48 6.04 12.11 16.38
N GLY A 49 7.29 12.19 15.91
CA GLY A 49 8.38 12.87 16.62
C GLY A 49 8.79 12.18 17.93
N LEU A 50 8.66 10.86 17.99
CA LEU A 50 9.08 10.07 19.15
C LEU A 50 10.61 10.00 19.24
N THR A 51 11.10 9.87 20.46
CA THR A 51 12.48 9.48 20.77
C THR A 51 12.54 8.00 21.18
N VAL A 52 13.74 7.43 21.20
CA VAL A 52 13.97 6.04 21.65
C VAL A 52 13.40 5.81 23.07
N ALA A 53 13.42 6.82 23.94
CA ALA A 53 12.90 6.72 25.31
C ALA A 53 11.36 6.64 25.37
N ASP A 54 10.67 7.13 24.37
CA ASP A 54 9.20 7.17 24.31
C ASP A 54 8.59 5.84 23.83
N ILE A 55 9.39 4.98 23.16
CA ILE A 55 8.91 3.78 22.49
C ILE A 55 8.13 2.83 23.41
N PRO A 56 8.54 2.51 24.64
CA PRO A 56 7.75 1.60 25.49
C PRO A 56 6.33 2.12 25.77
N ALA A 57 6.18 3.42 26.02
CA ALA A 57 4.87 4.04 26.26
C ALA A 57 4.05 4.11 24.96
N ALA A 58 4.67 4.48 23.87
CA ALA A 58 4.04 4.58 22.54
C ALA A 58 3.50 3.22 22.06
N VAL A 59 4.28 2.15 22.21
CA VAL A 59 3.85 0.78 21.89
C VAL A 59 2.68 0.34 22.78
N ALA A 60 2.73 0.64 24.08
CA ALA A 60 1.63 0.34 24.99
C ALA A 60 0.33 1.07 24.58
N THR A 61 0.42 2.35 24.19
CA THR A 61 -0.69 3.15 23.70
C THR A 61 -1.28 2.56 22.41
N ALA A 62 -0.43 2.27 21.41
CA ALA A 62 -0.88 1.70 20.15
C ALA A 62 -1.57 0.33 20.34
N ARG A 63 -0.99 -0.55 21.18
CA ARG A 63 -1.60 -1.83 21.55
C ARG A 63 -2.93 -1.66 22.28
N GLY A 64 -3.05 -0.67 23.16
CA GLY A 64 -4.29 -0.32 23.85
C GLY A 64 -5.39 0.04 22.87
N ALA A 65 -5.10 0.99 21.97
CA ALA A 65 -6.03 1.45 20.93
C ALA A 65 -6.48 0.32 19.98
N ALA A 66 -5.58 -0.62 19.67
CA ALA A 66 -5.90 -1.79 18.84
C ALA A 66 -6.82 -2.78 19.59
N ARG A 67 -6.54 -3.09 20.87
CA ARG A 67 -7.36 -4.00 21.67
C ARG A 67 -8.78 -3.49 21.85
N GLU A 68 -8.96 -2.19 22.10
CA GLU A 68 -10.28 -1.56 22.22
C GLU A 68 -11.14 -1.76 20.96
N ARG A 69 -10.51 -1.93 19.80
CA ARG A 69 -11.14 -2.15 18.48
C ARG A 69 -11.13 -3.60 18.02
N GLY A 70 -10.71 -4.53 18.90
CA GLY A 70 -10.59 -5.95 18.55
C GLY A 70 -9.57 -6.26 17.46
N LYS A 71 -8.57 -5.38 17.27
CA LYS A 71 -7.50 -5.58 16.28
C LYS A 71 -6.33 -6.33 16.91
N GLN A 72 -5.76 -7.27 16.15
CA GLN A 72 -4.74 -8.19 16.65
C GLN A 72 -3.36 -7.95 16.03
N LEU A 73 -3.28 -7.16 14.97
CA LEU A 73 -2.06 -6.95 14.20
C LEU A 73 -1.88 -5.47 13.87
N GLN A 74 -0.69 -4.94 14.17
CA GLN A 74 -0.27 -3.61 13.76
C GLN A 74 1.03 -3.69 12.95
N VAL A 75 1.24 -2.73 12.05
CA VAL A 75 2.50 -2.54 11.32
C VAL A 75 2.97 -1.12 11.54
N TRP A 76 4.08 -0.98 12.25
CA TRP A 76 4.74 0.29 12.46
C TRP A 76 5.55 0.66 11.23
N TRP A 77 5.22 1.80 10.67
CA TRP A 77 5.89 2.38 9.52
C TRP A 77 6.98 3.34 9.99
N ILE A 78 8.23 2.95 9.80
CA ILE A 78 9.39 3.72 10.24
C ILE A 78 10.08 4.33 9.02
N ALA A 79 9.94 5.63 8.88
CA ALA A 79 10.60 6.41 7.82
C ALA A 79 12.10 6.54 8.09
N PRO A 80 12.93 6.94 7.10
CA PRO A 80 14.37 7.01 7.27
C PRO A 80 14.84 7.89 8.44
N GLU A 81 14.16 9.00 8.69
CA GLU A 81 14.45 9.93 9.79
C GLU A 81 14.18 9.35 11.17
N ASP A 82 13.30 8.37 11.27
CA ASP A 82 12.92 7.69 12.50
C ASP A 82 13.67 6.36 12.68
N SER A 83 14.69 6.09 11.87
CA SER A 83 15.38 4.78 11.81
C SER A 83 16.06 4.34 13.10
N ASP A 84 16.38 5.27 14.00
CA ASP A 84 16.93 5.01 15.33
C ASP A 84 15.90 4.38 16.31
N LEU A 85 14.60 4.46 16.01
CA LEU A 85 13.53 3.85 16.79
C LEU A 85 13.52 2.31 16.64
N GLY A 86 14.01 1.76 15.53
CA GLY A 86 13.94 0.34 15.20
C GLY A 86 14.42 -0.59 16.31
N PRO A 87 15.65 -0.43 16.84
CA PRO A 87 16.15 -1.28 17.93
C PRO A 87 15.32 -1.18 19.22
N ALA A 88 14.59 -0.09 19.45
CA ALA A 88 13.70 0.05 20.58
C ALA A 88 12.38 -0.71 20.36
N LEU A 89 11.83 -0.65 19.13
CA LEU A 89 10.65 -1.45 18.76
C LEU A 89 10.94 -2.96 18.87
N GLU A 90 12.12 -3.42 18.45
CA GLU A 90 12.52 -4.83 18.60
C GLU A 90 12.59 -5.25 20.08
N ARG A 91 13.05 -4.37 20.98
CA ARG A 91 13.05 -4.64 22.43
C ARG A 91 11.63 -4.76 23.02
N GLU A 92 10.65 -4.09 22.43
CA GLU A 92 9.24 -4.23 22.76
C GLU A 92 8.57 -5.46 22.10
N GLY A 93 9.35 -6.27 21.36
CA GLY A 93 8.92 -7.51 20.75
C GLY A 93 8.31 -7.37 19.35
N LEU A 94 8.49 -6.23 18.70
CA LEU A 94 8.10 -6.07 17.30
C LEU A 94 9.16 -6.70 16.38
N ALA A 95 8.71 -7.28 15.25
CA ALA A 95 9.59 -7.96 14.30
C ALA A 95 9.74 -7.17 13.00
N ASN A 96 11.00 -6.97 12.56
CA ASN A 96 11.33 -6.48 11.22
C ASN A 96 11.79 -7.66 10.35
N GLU A 97 10.84 -8.47 9.91
CA GLU A 97 11.09 -9.69 9.14
C GLU A 97 10.18 -9.76 7.92
N ASP A 98 10.71 -10.33 6.84
CA ASP A 98 9.89 -10.67 5.68
C ASP A 98 8.98 -11.85 6.03
N THR A 99 7.70 -11.70 5.73
CA THR A 99 6.72 -12.79 5.84
C THR A 99 6.02 -12.99 4.49
N PRO A 100 5.34 -14.11 4.26
CA PRO A 100 4.58 -14.29 3.03
C PRO A 100 3.62 -13.12 2.75
N GLY A 101 3.80 -12.47 1.60
CA GLY A 101 3.00 -11.29 1.19
C GLY A 101 3.40 -9.95 1.82
N PHE A 102 4.46 -9.91 2.65
CA PHE A 102 4.89 -8.70 3.32
C PHE A 102 6.42 -8.60 3.34
N GLU A 103 6.97 -7.50 2.85
CA GLU A 103 8.40 -7.20 2.91
C GLU A 103 8.68 -6.18 4.03
N ALA A 104 9.64 -6.51 4.90
CA ALA A 104 10.00 -5.67 6.04
C ALA A 104 10.66 -4.34 5.67
N VAL A 105 11.13 -4.21 4.44
CA VAL A 105 11.74 -2.99 3.91
C VAL A 105 11.13 -2.64 2.57
N GLY A 106 10.59 -1.44 2.47
CA GLY A 106 10.04 -0.86 1.24
C GLY A 106 10.86 0.32 0.74
N SER A 107 11.03 0.43 -0.58
CA SER A 107 11.62 1.62 -1.20
C SER A 107 10.56 2.67 -1.43
N ALA A 108 10.67 3.83 -0.76
CA ALA A 108 9.87 5.00 -1.09
C ALA A 108 10.38 5.60 -2.41
N MET A 109 9.53 5.61 -3.44
CA MET A 109 9.90 6.08 -4.77
C MET A 109 8.92 7.12 -5.29
N VAL A 110 9.42 8.05 -6.09
CA VAL A 110 8.64 9.15 -6.68
C VAL A 110 8.87 9.24 -8.18
N LEU A 111 7.83 9.62 -8.92
CA LEU A 111 7.88 9.98 -10.33
C LEU A 111 7.22 11.35 -10.50
N VAL A 112 7.96 12.33 -11.04
CA VAL A 112 7.50 13.71 -11.26
C VAL A 112 7.66 14.13 -12.73
N GLN A 113 7.74 13.16 -13.61
CA GLN A 113 7.79 13.32 -15.06
C GLN A 113 7.09 12.11 -15.72
N PRO A 114 6.68 12.19 -16.99
CA PRO A 114 6.03 11.07 -17.66
C PRO A 114 6.84 9.77 -17.55
N PRO A 115 6.18 8.61 -17.36
CA PRO A 115 6.85 7.32 -17.32
C PRO A 115 7.66 7.05 -18.60
N ALA A 116 8.90 6.59 -18.44
CA ALA A 116 9.80 6.32 -19.56
C ALA A 116 9.34 5.15 -20.43
N GLY A 117 9.70 5.19 -21.73
CA GLY A 117 9.45 4.14 -22.72
C GLY A 117 8.15 4.35 -23.51
N GLU A 118 7.83 3.45 -24.43
CA GLU A 118 6.63 3.49 -25.29
C GLU A 118 5.53 2.58 -24.75
N SER A 119 4.27 2.97 -24.86
CA SER A 119 3.11 2.15 -24.52
C SER A 119 2.80 1.17 -25.66
N SER A 120 2.47 -0.07 -25.30
CA SER A 120 1.93 -1.03 -26.26
C SER A 120 0.50 -0.65 -26.61
N THR A 121 0.16 -0.65 -27.89
CA THR A 121 -1.22 -0.39 -28.36
C THR A 121 -2.15 -1.60 -28.16
N GLU A 122 -1.61 -2.76 -27.81
CA GLU A 122 -2.40 -3.96 -27.52
C GLU A 122 -3.01 -3.95 -26.12
N ILE A 123 -2.51 -3.06 -25.21
CA ILE A 123 -2.93 -3.03 -23.81
C ILE A 123 -3.86 -1.85 -23.61
N VAL A 124 -5.10 -2.16 -23.24
CA VAL A 124 -6.10 -1.15 -22.87
C VAL A 124 -6.22 -1.11 -21.35
N VAL A 125 -6.07 0.09 -20.78
CA VAL A 125 -6.24 0.31 -19.33
C VAL A 125 -7.49 1.14 -19.09
N GLY A 126 -8.32 0.70 -18.15
CA GLY A 126 -9.52 1.40 -17.72
C GLY A 126 -9.69 1.34 -16.20
N ALA A 127 -10.45 2.28 -15.67
CA ALA A 127 -10.89 2.21 -14.28
C ALA A 127 -11.87 1.04 -14.07
N VAL A 128 -11.87 0.48 -12.87
CA VAL A 128 -12.87 -0.51 -12.46
C VAL A 128 -14.20 0.22 -12.22
N GLU A 129 -15.21 -0.10 -13.02
CA GLU A 129 -16.55 0.52 -12.94
C GLU A 129 -17.67 -0.50 -12.64
N THR A 130 -17.38 -1.79 -12.81
CA THR A 130 -18.35 -2.87 -12.61
C THR A 130 -17.91 -3.85 -11.52
N TYR A 131 -18.88 -4.52 -10.91
CA TYR A 131 -18.59 -5.59 -9.94
C TYR A 131 -17.82 -6.75 -10.57
N GLU A 132 -18.08 -7.04 -11.84
CA GLU A 132 -17.36 -8.06 -12.60
C GLU A 132 -15.86 -7.72 -12.73
N ASP A 133 -15.53 -6.48 -13.13
CA ASP A 133 -14.15 -6.02 -13.21
C ASP A 133 -13.47 -5.99 -11.85
N PHE A 134 -14.21 -5.59 -10.80
CA PHE A 134 -13.71 -5.60 -9.43
C PHE A 134 -13.34 -7.00 -8.96
N THR A 135 -14.20 -7.98 -9.24
CA THR A 135 -13.97 -9.39 -8.93
C THR A 135 -12.79 -9.95 -9.73
N ALA A 136 -12.74 -9.68 -11.03
CA ALA A 136 -11.66 -10.12 -11.89
C ALA A 136 -10.32 -9.51 -11.49
N SER A 137 -10.28 -8.22 -11.12
CA SER A 137 -9.07 -7.56 -10.63
C SER A 137 -8.55 -8.21 -9.33
N THR A 138 -9.44 -8.59 -8.43
CA THR A 138 -9.07 -9.31 -7.19
C THR A 138 -8.49 -10.69 -7.53
N SER A 139 -9.06 -11.40 -8.51
CA SER A 139 -8.53 -12.69 -8.97
C SER A 139 -7.11 -12.54 -9.54
N VAL A 140 -6.84 -11.48 -10.33
CA VAL A 140 -5.50 -11.20 -10.82
C VAL A 140 -4.49 -11.00 -9.69
N VAL A 141 -4.87 -10.31 -8.61
CA VAL A 141 -4.01 -10.17 -7.42
C VAL A 141 -3.71 -11.53 -6.80
N MET A 142 -4.75 -12.33 -6.55
CA MET A 142 -4.62 -13.66 -5.95
C MET A 142 -3.74 -14.60 -6.78
N ASP A 143 -3.83 -14.51 -8.11
CA ASP A 143 -3.05 -15.36 -9.02
C ASP A 143 -1.60 -14.85 -9.14
N ALA A 144 -1.40 -13.54 -9.24
CA ALA A 144 -0.07 -12.95 -9.38
C ALA A 144 0.82 -13.13 -8.15
N PHE A 145 0.21 -13.19 -6.96
CA PHE A 145 0.88 -13.39 -5.67
C PHE A 145 0.70 -14.81 -5.11
N GLU A 146 0.10 -15.71 -5.88
CA GLU A 146 -0.04 -17.14 -5.53
C GLU A 146 -0.70 -17.36 -4.15
N PHE A 147 -1.80 -16.62 -3.88
CA PHE A 147 -2.49 -16.71 -2.59
C PHE A 147 -2.89 -18.15 -2.24
N PRO A 148 -2.65 -18.57 -0.98
CA PRO A 148 -3.18 -19.84 -0.47
C PRO A 148 -4.70 -19.94 -0.58
N GLN A 149 -5.25 -21.15 -0.69
CA GLN A 149 -6.68 -21.38 -0.89
C GLN A 149 -7.55 -20.71 0.20
N ALA A 150 -7.15 -20.80 1.47
CA ALA A 150 -7.88 -20.18 2.57
C ALA A 150 -7.99 -18.65 2.43
N MET A 151 -6.91 -17.99 1.97
CA MET A 151 -6.92 -16.53 1.72
C MET A 151 -7.81 -16.19 0.52
N ARG A 152 -7.82 -17.03 -0.54
CA ARG A 152 -8.72 -16.84 -1.70
C ARG A 152 -10.18 -16.91 -1.29
N GLU A 153 -10.54 -17.89 -0.47
CA GLU A 153 -11.91 -18.07 0.05
C GLU A 153 -12.34 -16.86 0.90
N GLN A 154 -11.47 -16.41 1.81
CA GLN A 154 -11.73 -15.22 2.62
C GLN A 154 -11.89 -13.97 1.75
N ALA A 155 -10.95 -13.70 0.84
CA ALA A 155 -11.00 -12.55 -0.05
C ALA A 155 -12.27 -12.57 -0.92
N THR A 156 -12.68 -13.73 -1.40
CA THR A 156 -13.89 -13.91 -2.20
C THR A 156 -15.16 -13.65 -1.37
N ALA A 157 -15.22 -14.13 -0.14
CA ALA A 157 -16.35 -13.88 0.76
C ALA A 157 -16.55 -12.40 1.11
N GLU A 158 -15.46 -11.61 1.12
CA GLU A 158 -15.48 -10.18 1.41
C GLU A 158 -15.82 -9.30 0.19
N LEU A 159 -15.77 -9.83 -1.05
CA LEU A 159 -15.97 -9.06 -2.28
C LEU A 159 -17.21 -8.17 -2.30
N PRO A 160 -18.41 -8.63 -1.89
CA PRO A 160 -19.61 -7.79 -1.95
C PRO A 160 -19.49 -6.56 -1.04
N LYS A 161 -18.95 -6.72 0.17
CA LYS A 161 -18.74 -5.62 1.10
C LYS A 161 -17.67 -4.65 0.58
N ARG A 162 -16.55 -5.18 0.09
CA ARG A 162 -15.46 -4.37 -0.46
C ARG A 162 -15.86 -3.60 -1.71
N TRP A 163 -16.76 -4.15 -2.50
CA TRP A 163 -17.34 -3.45 -3.65
C TRP A 163 -18.17 -2.25 -3.23
N GLU A 164 -19.04 -2.38 -2.20
CA GLU A 164 -19.82 -1.26 -1.69
C GLU A 164 -18.92 -0.13 -1.15
N GLU A 165 -17.85 -0.48 -0.45
CA GLU A 165 -16.87 0.51 0.03
C GLU A 165 -16.05 1.13 -1.12
N TYR A 166 -15.69 0.33 -2.13
CA TYR A 166 -14.96 0.81 -3.30
C TYR A 166 -15.76 1.86 -4.08
N ARG A 167 -17.04 1.62 -4.28
CA ARG A 167 -17.93 2.56 -5.02
C ARG A 167 -18.48 3.70 -4.19
N ASP A 168 -18.18 3.77 -2.90
CA ASP A 168 -18.58 4.88 -2.05
C ASP A 168 -17.99 6.18 -2.59
N PRO A 169 -18.79 7.26 -2.79
CA PRO A 169 -18.28 8.55 -3.24
C PRO A 169 -17.19 9.17 -2.35
N ALA A 170 -17.12 8.77 -1.07
CA ALA A 170 -16.08 9.19 -0.14
C ALA A 170 -14.77 8.39 -0.30
N ASN A 171 -14.74 7.35 -1.14
CA ASN A 171 -13.52 6.59 -1.38
C ASN A 171 -12.48 7.46 -2.14
N PRO A 172 -11.30 7.73 -1.55
CA PRO A 172 -10.28 8.54 -2.19
C PRO A 172 -9.47 7.78 -3.24
N GLY A 173 -9.78 6.51 -3.46
CA GLY A 173 -9.00 5.62 -4.33
C GLY A 173 -9.72 5.23 -5.60
N ARG A 174 -8.93 4.67 -6.53
CA ARG A 174 -9.42 4.04 -7.76
C ARG A 174 -8.61 2.80 -8.06
N GLN A 175 -9.26 1.80 -8.61
CA GLN A 175 -8.62 0.61 -9.13
C GLN A 175 -8.67 0.61 -10.66
N TYR A 176 -7.62 0.13 -11.29
CA TYR A 176 -7.47 0.04 -12.73
C TYR A 176 -7.27 -1.41 -13.14
N VAL A 177 -7.77 -1.77 -14.29
CA VAL A 177 -7.53 -3.06 -14.94
C VAL A 177 -6.86 -2.83 -16.29
N ALA A 178 -5.90 -3.69 -16.62
CA ALA A 178 -5.26 -3.75 -17.92
C ALA A 178 -5.74 -4.99 -18.68
N ARG A 179 -6.20 -4.80 -19.91
CA ARG A 179 -6.70 -5.85 -20.79
C ARG A 179 -5.80 -6.05 -22.00
N ILE A 180 -5.73 -7.30 -22.45
CA ILE A 180 -5.22 -7.69 -23.77
C ILE A 180 -6.34 -8.47 -24.44
N GLY A 181 -6.93 -7.90 -25.49
CA GLY A 181 -8.22 -8.36 -25.98
C GLY A 181 -9.29 -8.21 -24.88
N ASP A 182 -10.04 -9.28 -24.61
CA ASP A 182 -11.10 -9.27 -23.58
C ASP A 182 -10.59 -9.72 -22.20
N GLU A 183 -9.35 -10.21 -22.11
CA GLU A 183 -8.80 -10.76 -20.88
C GLU A 183 -8.20 -9.67 -19.98
N ILE A 184 -8.58 -9.62 -18.70
CA ILE A 184 -7.91 -8.80 -17.68
C ILE A 184 -6.63 -9.51 -17.24
N VAL A 185 -5.48 -8.92 -17.57
CA VAL A 185 -4.16 -9.49 -17.35
C VAL A 185 -3.33 -8.75 -16.28
N GLY A 186 -3.85 -7.62 -15.81
CA GLY A 186 -3.19 -6.84 -14.78
C GLY A 186 -4.15 -5.91 -14.06
N THR A 187 -3.78 -5.53 -12.86
CA THR A 187 -4.52 -4.57 -12.04
C THR A 187 -3.57 -3.69 -11.25
N ALA A 188 -4.05 -2.54 -10.81
CA ALA A 188 -3.31 -1.65 -9.92
C ALA A 188 -4.24 -0.65 -9.24
N GLY A 189 -3.92 -0.28 -8.01
CA GLY A 189 -4.64 0.74 -7.25
C GLY A 189 -3.93 2.09 -7.24
N ALA A 190 -4.70 3.12 -6.90
CA ALA A 190 -4.23 4.48 -6.66
C ALA A 190 -5.07 5.13 -5.57
N THR A 191 -4.44 5.89 -4.66
CA THR A 191 -5.12 6.78 -3.72
C THR A 191 -4.73 8.22 -4.04
N PHE A 192 -5.72 9.10 -4.11
CA PHE A 192 -5.55 10.48 -4.55
C PHE A 192 -5.31 11.39 -3.34
N GLY A 193 -4.07 11.86 -3.20
CA GLY A 193 -3.68 12.85 -2.20
C GLY A 193 -3.54 14.25 -2.80
N ALA A 194 -3.43 15.25 -1.95
CA ALA A 194 -3.27 16.65 -2.37
C ALA A 194 -1.93 16.91 -3.08
N ALA A 195 -0.86 16.20 -2.69
CA ALA A 195 0.48 16.37 -3.24
C ALA A 195 0.79 15.43 -4.42
N GLY A 196 -0.06 14.44 -4.68
CA GLY A 196 0.17 13.43 -5.71
C GLY A 196 -0.70 12.20 -5.55
N ILE A 197 -0.46 11.22 -6.39
CA ILE A 197 -1.15 9.92 -6.35
C ILE A 197 -0.23 8.87 -5.73
N ASN A 198 -0.68 8.21 -4.68
CA ASN A 198 0.03 7.06 -4.12
C ASN A 198 -0.44 5.76 -4.79
N LEU A 199 0.52 5.00 -5.33
CA LEU A 199 0.28 3.76 -6.07
C LEU A 199 0.39 2.56 -5.14
N PHE A 200 -0.51 1.59 -5.29
CA PHE A 200 -0.50 0.33 -4.55
C PHE A 200 -1.05 -0.84 -5.37
N GLY A 201 -0.89 -2.06 -4.89
CA GLY A 201 -1.56 -3.26 -5.39
C GLY A 201 -1.30 -3.58 -6.86
N GLY A 202 -0.14 -3.19 -7.41
CA GLY A 202 0.19 -3.48 -8.80
C GLY A 202 0.48 -4.97 -9.02
N ALA A 203 -0.35 -5.66 -9.81
CA ALA A 203 -0.25 -7.08 -10.11
C ALA A 203 -0.40 -7.35 -11.60
N VAL A 204 0.39 -8.29 -12.13
CA VAL A 204 0.34 -8.73 -13.52
C VAL A 204 0.40 -10.25 -13.55
N LEU A 205 -0.54 -10.89 -14.25
CA LEU A 205 -0.56 -12.34 -14.44
C LEU A 205 0.79 -12.83 -14.98
N PRO A 206 1.31 -13.97 -14.51
CA PRO A 206 2.57 -14.53 -15.00
C PRO A 206 2.64 -14.65 -16.53
N SER A 207 1.55 -15.01 -17.19
CA SER A 207 1.41 -15.13 -18.66
C SER A 207 1.57 -13.81 -19.42
N ALA A 208 1.35 -12.66 -18.76
CA ALA A 208 1.41 -11.34 -19.37
C ALA A 208 2.63 -10.51 -18.91
N ARG A 209 3.50 -11.07 -18.07
CA ARG A 209 4.74 -10.40 -17.67
C ARG A 209 5.66 -10.15 -18.87
N GLY A 210 6.44 -9.07 -18.82
CA GLY A 210 7.34 -8.69 -19.92
C GLY A 210 6.66 -8.02 -21.13
N ARG A 211 5.33 -7.95 -21.18
CA ARG A 211 4.56 -7.37 -22.31
C ARG A 211 4.24 -5.88 -22.14
N GLY A 212 4.70 -5.24 -21.07
CA GLY A 212 4.47 -3.81 -20.82
C GLY A 212 3.21 -3.48 -20.01
N VAL A 213 2.49 -4.47 -19.46
CA VAL A 213 1.24 -4.30 -18.70
C VAL A 213 1.43 -3.38 -17.50
N TYR A 214 2.47 -3.62 -16.69
CA TYR A 214 2.77 -2.80 -15.52
C TYR A 214 3.05 -1.33 -15.89
N ARG A 215 3.74 -1.12 -17.05
CA ARG A 215 3.97 0.21 -17.58
C ARG A 215 2.67 0.90 -17.99
N ALA A 216 1.80 0.20 -18.74
CA ALA A 216 0.51 0.75 -19.16
C ALA A 216 -0.35 1.18 -17.97
N LEU A 217 -0.40 0.35 -16.91
CA LEU A 217 -1.04 0.71 -15.65
C LEU A 217 -0.41 1.95 -14.98
N THR A 218 0.91 2.12 -15.08
CA THR A 218 1.59 3.31 -14.52
C THR A 218 1.28 4.56 -15.34
N VAL A 219 1.25 4.44 -16.68
CA VAL A 219 0.89 5.55 -17.57
C VAL A 219 -0.53 6.04 -17.31
N ALA A 220 -1.50 5.15 -17.22
CA ALA A 220 -2.89 5.53 -16.95
C ALA A 220 -3.02 6.32 -15.62
N ARG A 221 -2.30 5.92 -14.57
CA ARG A 221 -2.31 6.63 -13.29
C ARG A 221 -1.53 7.95 -13.34
N TRP A 222 -0.53 8.05 -14.21
CA TRP A 222 0.14 9.32 -14.49
C TRP A 222 -0.77 10.31 -15.22
N GLU A 223 -1.52 9.84 -16.22
CA GLU A 223 -2.51 10.65 -16.94
C GLU A 223 -3.60 11.16 -15.97
N GLU A 224 -4.10 10.32 -15.09
CA GLU A 224 -5.02 10.73 -14.03
C GLU A 224 -4.40 11.80 -13.11
N ALA A 225 -3.11 11.69 -12.78
CA ALA A 225 -2.42 12.71 -11.98
C ALA A 225 -2.37 14.06 -12.70
N LEU A 226 -2.12 14.06 -14.00
CA LEU A 226 -2.15 15.27 -14.82
C LEU A 226 -3.55 15.91 -14.85
N GLU A 227 -4.58 15.11 -15.06
CA GLU A 227 -5.98 15.58 -15.07
C GLU A 227 -6.40 16.19 -13.73
N ARG A 228 -5.87 15.67 -12.62
CA ARG A 228 -6.10 16.20 -11.27
C ARG A 228 -5.21 17.40 -10.91
N GLY A 229 -4.26 17.76 -11.77
CA GLY A 229 -3.30 18.84 -11.50
C GLY A 229 -2.20 18.47 -10.48
N THR A 230 -2.02 17.19 -10.18
CA THR A 230 -0.99 16.69 -9.25
C THR A 230 0.06 15.90 -10.04
N GLN A 231 1.12 16.56 -10.51
CA GLN A 231 2.14 15.95 -11.39
C GLN A 231 3.15 15.10 -10.59
N ALA A 232 2.64 14.17 -9.76
CA ALA A 232 3.49 13.29 -8.96
C ALA A 232 2.80 11.94 -8.73
N LEU A 233 3.59 10.85 -8.86
CA LEU A 233 3.25 9.52 -8.37
C LEU A 233 4.22 9.13 -7.26
N THR A 234 3.72 8.56 -6.19
CA THR A 234 4.50 7.97 -5.11
C THR A 234 4.17 6.49 -4.96
N VAL A 235 5.09 5.71 -4.42
CA VAL A 235 4.88 4.28 -4.17
C VAL A 235 5.86 3.77 -3.13
N GLN A 236 5.42 2.83 -2.31
CA GLN A 236 6.27 2.01 -1.46
C GLN A 236 6.51 0.69 -2.19
N ALA A 237 7.68 0.59 -2.80
CA ALA A 237 8.02 -0.51 -3.70
C ALA A 237 8.77 -1.61 -2.95
N GLY A 238 8.32 -2.84 -3.11
CA GLY A 238 9.06 -4.02 -2.69
C GLY A 238 10.22 -4.37 -3.63
N ARG A 239 10.97 -5.41 -3.28
CA ARG A 239 12.17 -5.83 -4.02
C ARG A 239 11.91 -6.14 -5.49
N MET A 240 10.76 -6.75 -5.81
CA MET A 240 10.42 -7.08 -7.20
C MET A 240 10.02 -5.85 -8.02
N SER A 241 9.29 -4.91 -7.44
CA SER A 241 8.76 -3.74 -8.14
C SER A 241 9.79 -2.60 -8.25
N THR A 242 10.68 -2.42 -7.28
CA THR A 242 11.71 -1.37 -7.29
C THR A 242 12.51 -1.28 -8.59
N PRO A 243 13.10 -2.37 -9.14
CA PRO A 243 13.84 -2.29 -10.40
C PRO A 243 12.95 -2.02 -11.61
N ILE A 244 11.68 -2.40 -11.58
CA ILE A 244 10.73 -2.12 -12.64
C ILE A 244 10.40 -0.63 -12.65
N LEU A 245 10.07 -0.08 -11.50
CA LEU A 245 9.74 1.33 -11.31
C LEU A 245 10.93 2.25 -11.63
N ALA A 246 12.15 1.86 -11.23
CA ALA A 246 13.37 2.60 -11.60
C ALA A 246 13.53 2.72 -13.13
N ARG A 247 13.24 1.64 -13.90
CA ARG A 247 13.24 1.69 -15.37
C ARG A 247 12.14 2.56 -15.96
N LEU A 248 11.04 2.77 -15.22
CA LEU A 248 9.95 3.69 -15.62
C LEU A 248 10.26 5.15 -15.27
N GLY A 249 11.40 5.43 -14.62
CA GLY A 249 11.84 6.77 -14.28
C GLY A 249 11.56 7.19 -12.84
N PHE A 250 11.05 6.28 -12.00
CA PHE A 250 10.92 6.57 -10.57
C PHE A 250 12.29 6.71 -9.92
N THR A 251 12.40 7.68 -9.04
CA THR A 251 13.59 7.93 -8.21
C THR A 251 13.32 7.47 -6.78
N LYS A 252 14.21 6.65 -6.24
CA LYS A 252 14.17 6.28 -4.81
C LYS A 252 14.54 7.48 -3.97
N VAL A 253 13.70 7.83 -2.99
CA VAL A 253 13.88 8.96 -2.07
C VAL A 253 14.13 8.52 -0.64
N GLY A 254 13.90 7.27 -0.31
CA GLY A 254 14.17 6.71 1.01
C GLY A 254 13.85 5.22 1.08
N GLU A 255 14.06 4.64 2.26
CA GLU A 255 13.60 3.30 2.63
C GLU A 255 12.76 3.41 3.89
N ALA A 256 11.56 2.88 3.87
CA ALA A 256 10.77 2.67 5.07
C ALA A 256 10.98 1.26 5.60
N ARG A 257 11.05 1.11 6.92
CA ARG A 257 11.10 -0.18 7.60
C ARG A 257 9.75 -0.43 8.29
N MET A 258 9.28 -1.65 8.17
CA MET A 258 8.01 -2.06 8.72
C MET A 258 8.23 -3.06 9.84
N TYR A 259 7.73 -2.73 11.03
CA TYR A 259 7.82 -3.59 12.21
C TYR A 259 6.45 -4.14 12.54
N VAL A 260 6.31 -5.45 12.51
CA VAL A 260 5.06 -6.15 12.80
C VAL A 260 4.90 -6.32 14.31
N ASP A 261 3.73 -5.96 14.82
CA ASP A 261 3.32 -6.10 16.22
C ASP A 261 2.08 -6.99 16.33
N ALA A 262 2.23 -8.17 16.90
CA ALA A 262 1.13 -9.04 17.27
C ALA A 262 0.53 -8.58 18.61
N VAL A 263 -0.60 -7.89 18.59
CA VAL A 263 -1.24 -7.25 19.77
C VAL A 263 -1.87 -8.25 20.74
N GLY A 264 -2.04 -9.51 20.34
CA GLY A 264 -2.59 -10.59 21.17
C GLY A 264 -1.50 -11.42 21.84
N SER A 265 -1.64 -11.72 23.14
CA SER A 265 -0.71 -12.54 23.91
C SER A 265 -0.39 -13.87 23.20
N GLY A 266 0.86 -14.11 22.85
CA GLY A 266 1.44 -15.43 22.56
C GLY A 266 1.05 -16.09 21.23
N ALA A 267 0.44 -15.39 20.30
CA ALA A 267 0.25 -15.89 18.96
C ALA A 267 1.49 -15.57 18.12
N GLU A 268 2.06 -16.59 17.46
CA GLU A 268 2.93 -16.36 16.31
C GLU A 268 2.21 -15.40 15.34
N PRO A 269 2.94 -14.45 14.72
CA PRO A 269 2.32 -13.60 13.71
C PRO A 269 1.61 -14.51 12.69
N PRO A 270 0.38 -14.17 12.28
CA PRO A 270 -0.33 -14.98 11.30
C PRO A 270 0.57 -15.12 10.07
N SER A 271 0.75 -16.35 9.61
CA SER A 271 1.56 -16.70 8.44
C SER A 271 1.08 -16.04 7.14
N ASP A 272 -0.03 -15.30 7.19
CA ASP A 272 -0.78 -14.82 6.05
C ASP A 272 -1.15 -13.34 6.19
N LEU A 273 -0.14 -12.46 6.11
CA LEU A 273 -0.37 -11.04 5.88
C LEU A 273 -0.64 -10.85 4.38
N GLY A 274 -1.87 -10.54 4.02
CA GLY A 274 -2.19 -10.15 2.65
C GLY A 274 -1.41 -8.88 2.25
N PRO A 275 -1.12 -8.67 0.94
CA PRO A 275 -0.41 -7.48 0.48
C PRO A 275 -1.19 -6.21 0.88
N CYS A 276 -0.45 -5.25 1.46
CA CYS A 276 -0.93 -3.89 1.69
C CYS A 276 -1.21 -3.15 0.39
#